data_38da615aebce07a5895a622dcfe9b3d7
#
_entry.id   38da615aebce07a5895a622dcfe9b3d7
#
_cell.length_a   1.000
_cell.length_b   1.000
_cell.length_c   1.000
_cell.angle_alpha   90.00
_cell.angle_beta   90.00
_cell.angle_gamma   90.00
#
_symmetry.space_group_name_H-M   'P 1'
#
loop_
_entity.id
_entity.type
_entity.pdbx_description
1 polymer ?
#
loop_
_entity_poly.entity_id
_entity_poly.type
_entity_poly.pdbx_seq_one_letter_code
_entity_poly.pdbx_strand_id
1 'polypeptide(L)'
;VIGLDQSVDFTTPGIEKFNTLPIDQTEGESPSNRREFQLPTDDLAHLDKSYPSWHAVKQGAMWLLVDKVPLPEGFTVRDVTVALRIEPGYPDAQIDMAYFFPAIIRKDGKAIPATESFEVIDGRSFQRWSRHRTAENPWRPGIDDVSTHLTQVHFWMEKEAVR
;
A
#
# COMPACT_ATOMS: atom_id res chain seq x y z
N VAL A 1 7.77 55.11 70.89
CA VAL A 1 7.67 56.23 69.98
C VAL A 1 7.77 55.74 68.53
N ILE A 2 6.71 55.96 67.80
CA ILE A 2 6.55 56.00 66.37
C ILE A 2 6.61 54.64 65.69
N GLY A 3 5.38 54.14 65.45
CA GLY A 3 5.11 53.13 64.40
C GLY A 3 5.15 53.73 63.02
N LEU A 4 5.44 52.88 62.04
CA LEU A 4 4.94 53.05 60.70
C LEU A 4 4.61 51.66 60.15
N ASP A 5 3.33 51.46 60.15
CA ASP A 5 2.64 50.44 59.41
C ASP A 5 2.83 50.77 57.92
N GLN A 6 3.35 49.84 57.15
CA GLN A 6 3.23 49.83 55.69
C GLN A 6 2.78 48.45 55.26
N SER A 7 1.49 48.28 55.23
CA SER A 7 0.82 47.22 54.47
C SER A 7 1.12 47.42 52.99
N VAL A 8 1.91 46.56 52.40
CA VAL A 8 2.03 46.47 50.95
C VAL A 8 1.05 45.44 50.48
N ASP A 9 0.03 45.94 49.82
CA ASP A 9 -0.98 45.16 49.09
C ASP A 9 -0.31 44.51 47.86
N PHE A 10 -0.06 43.21 47.92
CA PHE A 10 0.31 42.46 46.76
C PHE A 10 -0.96 42.08 45.97
N THR A 11 -1.33 42.96 45.04
CA THR A 11 -2.36 42.62 44.03
C THR A 11 -1.74 41.59 43.08
N THR A 12 -2.18 40.37 43.20
CA THR A 12 -1.86 39.29 42.28
C THR A 12 -2.41 39.64 40.89
N PRO A 13 -1.57 39.68 39.85
CA PRO A 13 -2.06 39.81 38.47
C PRO A 13 -2.83 38.55 38.10
N GLY A 14 -4.02 38.76 37.55
CA GLY A 14 -4.93 37.71 37.12
C GLY A 14 -4.24 36.70 36.21
N ILE A 15 -4.54 35.44 36.50
CA ILE A 15 -4.22 34.31 35.60
C ILE A 15 -5.04 34.55 34.35
N GLU A 16 -4.37 34.99 33.28
CA GLU A 16 -4.93 34.95 31.95
C GLU A 16 -5.28 33.49 31.64
N LYS A 17 -6.54 33.23 31.43
CA LYS A 17 -7.04 31.98 30.93
C LYS A 17 -6.41 31.79 29.52
N PHE A 18 -5.38 30.97 29.43
CA PHE A 18 -4.95 30.45 28.17
C PHE A 18 -6.15 29.71 27.57
N ASN A 19 -6.75 30.33 26.59
CA ASN A 19 -7.74 29.75 25.74
C ASN A 19 -7.04 28.66 24.94
N THR A 20 -7.05 27.42 25.45
CA THR A 20 -6.65 26.24 24.69
C THR A 20 -7.63 26.13 23.53
N LEU A 21 -7.19 26.57 22.39
CA LEU A 21 -7.85 26.22 21.13
C LEU A 21 -7.97 24.69 21.10
N PRO A 22 -9.11 24.13 20.74
CA PRO A 22 -9.22 22.69 20.54
C PRO A 22 -8.16 22.32 19.51
N ILE A 23 -7.24 21.44 19.89
CA ILE A 23 -6.41 20.74 18.94
C ILE A 23 -7.43 20.02 18.06
N ASP A 24 -7.58 20.50 16.83
CA ASP A 24 -8.25 19.78 15.78
C ASP A 24 -7.44 18.48 15.60
N GLN A 25 -7.88 17.45 16.31
CA GLN A 25 -7.52 16.09 15.98
C GLN A 25 -8.28 15.78 14.70
N THR A 26 -7.79 16.29 13.59
CA THR A 26 -7.95 15.59 12.34
C THR A 26 -7.25 14.26 12.57
N GLU A 27 -7.97 13.30 13.17
CA GLU A 27 -7.74 11.89 12.95
C GLU A 27 -7.64 11.78 11.45
N GLY A 28 -6.42 11.53 10.95
CA GLY A 28 -6.19 11.28 9.55
C GLY A 28 -7.14 10.17 9.17
N GLU A 29 -8.21 10.49 8.46
CA GLU A 29 -9.05 9.49 7.85
C GLU A 29 -8.11 8.54 7.15
N SER A 30 -8.08 7.30 7.61
CA SER A 30 -7.47 6.19 6.87
C SER A 30 -7.93 6.35 5.43
N PRO A 31 -7.04 6.50 4.45
CA PRO A 31 -7.45 6.81 3.09
C PRO A 31 -8.53 5.82 2.71
N SER A 32 -9.75 6.34 2.47
CA SER A 32 -10.91 5.51 2.17
C SER A 32 -10.56 4.60 1.00
N ASN A 33 -10.75 3.30 1.17
CA ASN A 33 -10.46 2.33 0.14
C ASN A 33 -11.19 2.70 -1.15
N ARG A 34 -10.46 3.08 -2.18
CA ARG A 34 -11.03 3.49 -3.47
C ARG A 34 -11.54 2.26 -4.23
N ARG A 35 -12.72 2.35 -4.83
CA ARG A 35 -13.38 1.29 -5.59
C ARG A 35 -13.92 1.88 -6.90
N GLU A 36 -13.02 2.27 -7.80
CA GLU A 36 -13.36 2.99 -9.05
C GLU A 36 -13.82 2.04 -10.16
N PHE A 37 -13.63 0.74 -9.99
CA PHE A 37 -14.20 -0.31 -10.86
C PHE A 37 -14.54 -1.55 -10.02
N GLN A 38 -15.32 -2.45 -10.62
CA GLN A 38 -15.80 -3.66 -9.96
C GLN A 38 -14.93 -4.87 -10.34
N LEU A 39 -14.68 -5.72 -9.36
CA LEU A 39 -14.09 -7.05 -9.54
C LEU A 39 -15.19 -8.11 -9.33
N PRO A 40 -14.99 -9.34 -9.84
CA PRO A 40 -15.86 -10.48 -9.54
C PRO A 40 -16.01 -10.70 -8.02
N THR A 41 -17.16 -11.24 -7.62
CA THR A 41 -17.51 -11.43 -6.19
C THR A 41 -16.49 -12.28 -5.43
N ASP A 42 -15.95 -13.32 -6.08
CA ASP A 42 -14.96 -14.19 -5.44
C ASP A 42 -13.65 -13.46 -5.17
N ASP A 43 -13.21 -12.58 -6.09
CA ASP A 43 -12.05 -11.72 -5.87
C ASP A 43 -12.27 -10.74 -4.71
N LEU A 44 -13.45 -10.13 -4.62
CA LEU A 44 -13.81 -9.24 -3.52
C LEU A 44 -13.75 -9.98 -2.19
N ALA A 45 -14.32 -11.17 -2.09
CA ALA A 45 -14.32 -11.97 -0.88
C ALA A 45 -12.88 -12.35 -0.46
N HIS A 46 -12.03 -12.72 -1.42
CA HIS A 46 -10.64 -13.04 -1.17
C HIS A 46 -9.85 -11.82 -0.68
N LEU A 47 -9.98 -10.69 -1.36
CA LEU A 47 -9.28 -9.45 -1.03
C LEU A 47 -9.70 -8.93 0.35
N ASP A 48 -11.00 -8.84 0.62
CA ASP A 48 -11.52 -8.34 1.90
C ASP A 48 -11.08 -9.21 3.07
N LYS A 49 -10.94 -10.51 2.86
CA LYS A 49 -10.46 -11.45 3.89
C LYS A 49 -8.96 -11.38 4.10
N SER A 50 -8.18 -11.32 3.02
CA SER A 50 -6.72 -11.54 3.07
C SER A 50 -5.93 -10.24 2.99
N TYR A 51 -6.48 -9.20 2.38
CA TYR A 51 -5.81 -7.93 2.11
C TYR A 51 -6.78 -6.74 2.27
N PRO A 52 -7.27 -6.45 3.48
CA PRO A 52 -8.35 -5.47 3.68
C PRO A 52 -8.03 -4.05 3.21
N SER A 53 -6.75 -3.72 3.02
CA SER A 53 -6.29 -2.43 2.48
C SER A 53 -6.00 -2.54 0.98
N TRP A 54 -7.01 -2.85 0.16
CA TRP A 54 -6.88 -2.88 -1.28
C TRP A 54 -7.68 -1.76 -1.94
N HIS A 55 -7.25 -1.34 -3.13
CA HIS A 55 -7.88 -0.26 -3.91
C HIS A 55 -8.06 -0.70 -5.36
N ALA A 56 -9.16 -0.26 -5.97
CA ALA A 56 -9.41 -0.37 -7.40
C ALA A 56 -9.40 1.03 -7.99
N VAL A 57 -8.38 1.38 -8.77
CA VAL A 57 -8.19 2.72 -9.32
C VAL A 57 -8.17 2.72 -10.83
N LYS A 58 -8.72 3.78 -11.44
CA LYS A 58 -8.67 4.02 -12.89
C LYS A 58 -7.72 5.16 -13.18
N GLN A 59 -6.60 4.85 -13.81
CA GLN A 59 -5.63 5.85 -14.25
C GLN A 59 -4.95 5.35 -15.53
N GLY A 60 -5.47 5.74 -16.68
CA GLY A 60 -5.03 5.23 -17.99
C GLY A 60 -5.34 3.75 -18.22
N ALA A 61 -5.43 2.97 -17.15
CA ALA A 61 -5.81 1.56 -17.10
C ALA A 61 -6.56 1.29 -15.78
N MET A 62 -7.10 0.09 -15.62
CA MET A 62 -7.64 -0.38 -14.34
C MET A 62 -6.52 -1.03 -13.54
N TRP A 63 -6.31 -0.55 -12.31
CA TRP A 63 -5.28 -1.04 -11.42
C TRP A 63 -5.87 -1.54 -10.10
N LEU A 64 -5.57 -2.77 -9.76
CA LEU A 64 -5.77 -3.30 -8.43
C LEU A 64 -4.51 -3.06 -7.61
N LEU A 65 -4.61 -2.26 -6.56
CA LEU A 65 -3.53 -1.99 -5.62
C LEU A 65 -3.79 -2.76 -4.33
N VAL A 66 -2.86 -3.61 -3.93
CA VAL A 66 -2.94 -4.41 -2.71
C VAL A 66 -1.84 -3.96 -1.77
N ASP A 67 -2.22 -3.27 -0.70
CA ASP A 67 -1.27 -2.73 0.27
C ASP A 67 -0.81 -3.78 1.28
N LYS A 68 0.37 -3.54 1.87
CA LYS A 68 0.95 -4.34 2.96
C LYS A 68 1.10 -5.83 2.62
N VAL A 69 1.44 -6.13 1.38
CA VAL A 69 1.77 -7.51 0.98
C VAL A 69 3.14 -7.85 1.58
N PRO A 70 3.23 -8.86 2.46
CA PRO A 70 4.47 -9.20 3.12
C PRO A 70 5.48 -9.81 2.13
N LEU A 71 6.74 -9.47 2.32
CA LEU A 71 7.86 -10.04 1.60
C LEU A 71 8.54 -11.14 2.44
N PRO A 72 9.06 -12.20 1.80
CA PRO A 72 9.95 -13.14 2.48
C PRO A 72 11.23 -12.43 2.94
N GLU A 73 11.97 -13.04 3.86
CA GLU A 73 13.28 -12.54 4.24
C GLU A 73 14.24 -12.49 3.06
N GLY A 74 15.20 -11.56 3.11
CA GLY A 74 16.19 -11.37 2.06
C GLY A 74 16.07 -10.06 1.29
N PHE A 75 15.00 -9.30 1.51
CA PHE A 75 14.80 -7.98 0.93
C PHE A 75 14.96 -6.85 1.95
N THR A 76 15.21 -5.64 1.46
CA THR A 76 15.47 -4.46 2.31
C THR A 76 14.19 -3.89 2.94
N VAL A 77 13.03 -4.22 2.40
CA VAL A 77 11.70 -3.84 2.93
C VAL A 77 10.93 -5.07 3.37
N ARG A 78 9.98 -4.89 4.29
CA ARG A 78 9.20 -6.00 4.88
C ARG A 78 7.89 -6.26 4.15
N ASP A 79 7.30 -5.23 3.60
CA ASP A 79 6.04 -5.27 2.85
C ASP A 79 6.06 -4.24 1.73
N VAL A 80 5.19 -4.44 0.77
CA VAL A 80 5.03 -3.58 -0.40
C VAL A 80 3.56 -3.43 -0.76
N THR A 81 3.25 -2.40 -1.54
CA THR A 81 2.04 -2.36 -2.34
C THR A 81 2.30 -3.12 -3.64
N VAL A 82 1.44 -4.09 -3.95
CA VAL A 82 1.42 -4.78 -5.24
C VAL A 82 0.36 -4.14 -6.12
N ALA A 83 0.72 -3.76 -7.34
CA ALA A 83 -0.22 -3.32 -8.34
C ALA A 83 -0.37 -4.39 -9.43
N LEU A 84 -1.62 -4.69 -9.78
CA LEU A 84 -1.97 -5.60 -10.86
C LEU A 84 -2.82 -4.85 -11.88
N ARG A 85 -2.45 -4.96 -13.15
CA ARG A 85 -3.24 -4.40 -14.23
C ARG A 85 -4.40 -5.33 -14.56
N ILE A 86 -5.61 -4.80 -14.47
CA ILE A 86 -6.83 -5.54 -14.78
C ILE A 86 -7.31 -5.14 -16.17
N GLU A 87 -7.31 -6.09 -17.09
CA GLU A 87 -7.78 -5.87 -18.45
C GLU A 87 -9.32 -5.84 -18.51
N PRO A 88 -9.92 -5.13 -19.48
CA PRO A 88 -11.37 -5.01 -19.58
C PRO A 88 -12.10 -6.35 -19.71
N GLY A 89 -11.45 -7.37 -20.27
CA GLY A 89 -12.01 -8.73 -20.42
C GLY A 89 -11.77 -9.67 -19.23
N TYR A 90 -11.19 -9.17 -18.12
CA TYR A 90 -10.99 -9.96 -16.90
C TYR A 90 -12.34 -10.46 -16.36
N PRO A 91 -12.50 -11.72 -15.90
CA PRO A 91 -11.45 -12.72 -15.63
C PRO A 91 -11.05 -13.64 -16.79
N ASP A 92 -11.69 -13.53 -17.97
CA ASP A 92 -11.28 -14.31 -19.14
C ASP A 92 -9.92 -13.83 -19.68
N ALA A 93 -9.71 -12.52 -19.72
CA ALA A 93 -8.39 -11.94 -19.97
C ALA A 93 -7.46 -12.13 -18.77
N GLN A 94 -6.22 -12.52 -19.07
CA GLN A 94 -5.22 -12.79 -18.03
C GLN A 94 -4.79 -11.54 -17.26
N ILE A 95 -4.36 -11.75 -16.02
CA ILE A 95 -3.46 -10.84 -15.32
C ILE A 95 -2.04 -11.23 -15.68
N ASP A 96 -1.24 -10.25 -16.10
CA ASP A 96 0.15 -10.45 -16.48
C ASP A 96 1.07 -9.55 -15.66
N MET A 97 2.27 -10.03 -15.34
CA MET A 97 3.25 -9.29 -14.55
C MET A 97 2.78 -8.91 -13.13
N ALA A 98 3.58 -8.13 -12.44
CA ALA A 98 3.25 -7.44 -11.20
C ALA A 98 4.13 -6.20 -11.04
N TYR A 99 3.65 -5.23 -10.26
CA TYR A 99 4.33 -3.97 -10.02
C TYR A 99 4.40 -3.73 -8.52
N PHE A 100 5.52 -3.21 -8.03
CA PHE A 100 5.78 -3.11 -6.59
C PHE A 100 6.21 -1.71 -6.18
N PHE A 101 5.65 -1.25 -5.07
CA PHE A 101 6.07 -0.01 -4.42
C PHE A 101 6.18 -0.20 -2.89
N PRO A 102 7.30 0.21 -2.27
CA PRO A 102 8.53 0.65 -2.90
C PRO A 102 9.21 -0.47 -3.72
N ALA A 103 10.22 -0.11 -4.52
CA ALA A 103 10.98 -1.10 -5.29
C ALA A 103 11.58 -2.17 -4.37
N ILE A 104 11.51 -3.43 -4.80
CA ILE A 104 12.07 -4.56 -4.07
C ILE A 104 13.57 -4.66 -4.38
N ILE A 105 14.38 -4.60 -3.35
CA ILE A 105 15.84 -4.67 -3.41
C ILE A 105 16.32 -5.77 -2.48
N ARG A 106 17.23 -6.61 -2.97
CA ARG A 106 17.83 -7.69 -2.17
C ARG A 106 18.83 -7.13 -1.17
N LYS A 107 18.87 -7.68 0.04
CA LYS A 107 19.85 -7.30 1.08
C LYS A 107 21.28 -7.59 0.68
N ASP A 108 21.51 -8.61 -0.16
CA ASP A 108 22.84 -8.97 -0.66
C ASP A 108 23.31 -8.10 -1.83
N GLY A 109 22.50 -7.13 -2.28
CA GLY A 109 22.80 -6.21 -3.35
C GLY A 109 22.78 -6.82 -4.77
N LYS A 110 22.45 -8.11 -4.93
CA LYS A 110 22.32 -8.71 -6.24
C LYS A 110 21.09 -8.17 -6.97
N ALA A 111 21.22 -7.99 -8.27
CA ALA A 111 20.11 -7.56 -9.11
C ALA A 111 19.04 -8.64 -9.24
N ILE A 112 17.79 -8.24 -9.28
CA ILE A 112 16.66 -9.10 -9.62
C ILE A 112 16.44 -8.94 -11.13
N PRO A 113 16.54 -10.01 -11.94
CA PRO A 113 16.41 -9.91 -13.38
C PRO A 113 15.04 -9.40 -13.82
N ALA A 114 15.02 -8.61 -14.91
CA ALA A 114 13.82 -8.09 -15.57
C ALA A 114 12.92 -7.26 -14.61
N THR A 115 13.55 -6.37 -13.82
CA THR A 115 12.89 -5.46 -12.87
C THR A 115 13.36 -4.01 -13.05
N GLU A 116 14.05 -3.69 -14.13
CA GLU A 116 14.68 -2.39 -14.37
C GLU A 116 13.70 -1.30 -14.83
N SER A 117 12.49 -1.69 -15.23
CA SER A 117 11.45 -0.77 -15.70
C SER A 117 10.52 -0.33 -14.57
N PHE A 118 10.02 0.90 -14.69
CA PHE A 118 9.08 1.49 -13.73
C PHE A 118 7.85 2.01 -14.44
N GLU A 119 6.72 1.99 -13.74
CA GLU A 119 5.44 2.54 -14.17
C GLU A 119 4.91 3.50 -13.11
N VAL A 120 4.43 4.67 -13.54
CA VAL A 120 3.76 5.59 -12.61
C VAL A 120 2.30 5.19 -12.49
N ILE A 121 1.91 4.75 -11.30
CA ILE A 121 0.55 4.30 -10.97
C ILE A 121 0.10 5.06 -9.74
N ASP A 122 -1.03 5.75 -9.82
CA ASP A 122 -1.59 6.52 -8.71
C ASP A 122 -0.55 7.46 -8.04
N GLY A 123 0.22 8.16 -8.88
CA GLY A 123 1.24 9.13 -8.46
C GLY A 123 2.52 8.54 -7.85
N ARG A 124 2.67 7.22 -7.81
CA ARG A 124 3.83 6.51 -7.29
C ARG A 124 4.57 5.75 -8.38
N SER A 125 5.89 5.69 -8.30
CA SER A 125 6.73 4.95 -9.26
C SER A 125 6.88 3.50 -8.82
N PHE A 126 6.15 2.61 -9.47
CA PHE A 126 6.16 1.17 -9.21
C PHE A 126 7.24 0.49 -10.05
N GLN A 127 8.03 -0.37 -9.42
CA GLN A 127 8.97 -1.26 -10.10
C GLN A 127 8.20 -2.38 -10.80
N ARG A 128 8.38 -2.52 -12.11
CA ARG A 128 7.75 -3.59 -12.88
C ARG A 128 8.58 -4.87 -12.87
N TRP A 129 7.97 -5.96 -12.44
CA TRP A 129 8.54 -7.29 -12.59
C TRP A 129 7.98 -7.95 -13.86
N SER A 130 8.79 -8.00 -14.91
CA SER A 130 8.39 -8.61 -16.18
C SER A 130 8.43 -10.13 -16.05
N ARG A 131 7.36 -10.69 -15.53
CA ARG A 131 7.11 -12.13 -15.37
C ARG A 131 5.83 -12.46 -16.12
N HIS A 132 5.94 -13.22 -17.18
CA HIS A 132 4.84 -13.52 -18.08
C HIS A 132 4.31 -14.93 -17.90
N ARG A 133 3.05 -15.13 -18.24
CA ARG A 133 2.49 -16.47 -18.41
C ARG A 133 3.20 -17.17 -19.57
N THR A 134 3.39 -18.48 -19.44
CA THR A 134 4.06 -19.32 -20.44
C THR A 134 3.16 -20.49 -20.85
N ALA A 135 3.59 -21.25 -21.84
CA ALA A 135 2.87 -22.46 -22.24
C ALA A 135 2.78 -23.51 -21.10
N GLU A 136 3.79 -23.51 -20.21
CA GLU A 136 3.83 -24.41 -19.04
C GLU A 136 2.95 -23.89 -17.88
N ASN A 137 2.65 -22.61 -17.86
CA ASN A 137 1.81 -21.98 -16.85
C ASN A 137 0.87 -20.95 -17.51
N PRO A 138 -0.07 -21.39 -18.39
CA PRO A 138 -0.99 -20.49 -19.07
C PRO A 138 -2.05 -19.96 -18.09
N TRP A 139 -2.64 -18.84 -18.45
CA TRP A 139 -3.87 -18.37 -17.80
C TRP A 139 -5.02 -19.31 -18.15
N ARG A 140 -5.79 -19.73 -17.17
CA ARG A 140 -6.93 -20.66 -17.35
C ARG A 140 -8.23 -19.93 -17.00
N PRO A 141 -8.99 -19.42 -17.99
CA PRO A 141 -10.28 -18.79 -17.75
C PRO A 141 -11.20 -19.69 -16.93
N GLY A 142 -11.89 -19.09 -15.94
CA GLY A 142 -12.76 -19.83 -15.02
C GLY A 142 -12.03 -20.56 -13.88
N ILE A 143 -10.70 -20.55 -13.86
CA ILE A 143 -9.87 -21.15 -12.80
C ILE A 143 -8.94 -20.10 -12.19
N ASP A 144 -8.21 -19.36 -13.03
CA ASP A 144 -7.29 -18.33 -12.57
C ASP A 144 -8.02 -17.01 -12.33
N ASP A 145 -7.62 -16.33 -11.28
CA ASP A 145 -8.20 -15.09 -10.77
C ASP A 145 -7.14 -14.25 -10.03
N VAL A 146 -7.55 -13.20 -9.34
CA VAL A 146 -6.66 -12.37 -8.51
C VAL A 146 -5.94 -13.23 -7.47
N SER A 147 -6.62 -14.19 -6.83
CA SER A 147 -6.03 -14.99 -5.74
C SER A 147 -4.94 -15.91 -6.27
N THR A 148 -5.16 -16.59 -7.39
CA THR A 148 -4.16 -17.46 -8.01
C THR A 148 -2.99 -16.64 -8.55
N HIS A 149 -3.24 -15.45 -9.08
CA HIS A 149 -2.16 -14.57 -9.54
C HIS A 149 -1.32 -14.02 -8.39
N LEU A 150 -1.92 -13.61 -7.29
CA LEU A 150 -1.18 -13.20 -6.08
C LEU A 150 -0.34 -14.35 -5.51
N THR A 151 -0.84 -15.57 -5.55
CA THR A 151 -0.05 -16.76 -5.18
C THR A 151 1.17 -16.91 -6.09
N GLN A 152 1.01 -16.68 -7.39
CA GLN A 152 2.13 -16.69 -8.34
C GLN A 152 3.13 -15.56 -8.04
N VAL A 153 2.66 -14.36 -7.68
CA VAL A 153 3.50 -13.23 -7.28
C VAL A 153 4.33 -13.58 -6.05
N HIS A 154 3.71 -14.18 -5.02
CA HIS A 154 4.43 -14.65 -3.83
C HIS A 154 5.52 -15.65 -4.19
N PHE A 155 5.22 -16.61 -5.06
CA PHE A 155 6.21 -17.58 -5.54
C PHE A 155 7.41 -16.89 -6.24
N TRP A 156 7.18 -15.86 -7.04
CA TRP A 156 8.26 -15.10 -7.65
C TRP A 156 9.15 -14.42 -6.61
N MET A 157 8.55 -13.81 -5.58
CA MET A 157 9.29 -13.16 -4.51
C MET A 157 10.13 -14.16 -3.71
N GLU A 158 9.55 -15.31 -3.34
CA GLU A 158 10.28 -16.39 -2.63
C GLU A 158 11.46 -16.90 -3.44
N LYS A 159 11.26 -17.12 -4.73
CA LYS A 159 12.31 -17.60 -5.64
C LYS A 159 13.49 -16.62 -5.72
N GLU A 160 13.22 -15.33 -5.77
CA GLU A 160 14.27 -14.31 -5.82
C GLU A 160 14.93 -14.08 -4.45
N ALA A 161 14.24 -14.33 -3.34
CA ALA A 161 14.80 -14.21 -2.00
C ALA A 161 15.91 -15.21 -1.72
N VAL A 162 15.86 -16.40 -2.32
CA VAL A 162 16.81 -17.51 -2.09
C VAL A 162 17.83 -17.68 -3.23
N ARG A 163 17.80 -16.87 -4.26
CA ARG A 163 18.68 -16.93 -5.42
C ARG A 163 20.02 -16.23 -5.15
#